data_63a332a404a0ab1fea267960e579e148
#
_entry.id   63a332a404a0ab1fea267960e579e148
#
_cell.length_a   1.000
_cell.length_b   1.000
_cell.length_c   1.000
_cell.angle_alpha   90.00
_cell.angle_beta   90.00
_cell.angle_gamma   90.00
#
_symmetry.space_group_name_H-M   'P 1'
#
loop_
_entity.id
_entity.type
_entity.pdbx_description
1 polymer ?
#
loop_
_entity_poly.entity_id
_entity_poly.type
_entity_poly.pdbx_seq_one_letter_code
_entity_poly.pdbx_strand_id
1 'polypeptide(L)'
;MIQHGMSSALLVLEDGRIFRGVPYGATGQSLGEAVFVTAMSGYQETLTDPSYHGQIVVQTAPQIGNTGWNDEDDESSCIQVAGYVVRDPSRRASSWRARRSLDDALESQGVVGVAGIDTRALVRHLRERGVMRAGVFSGSALLENGALAPDAELVERVRSGPKMAGADLYGAVTTPREYVVPARGEPRLRVAALDVGIKSNTPRMLAERGVETHVLPAGTPIERIEELAPDGFFLSNGPGDPATADGPVALTQQVLERRIPLFGICFGNQILGRALGRGTYKLRYGHRGINIPVVEHATCTVAITSQNHGFAVEGEAGERFDTPFGPGLITHTCPNDGCVEGLALLGPDAAPAFSVQYHPEAAAGPHDAADLFDRFIELMRDGQ
;
A
#
# COMPACT_ATOMS: atom_id res chain seq x y z
N MET A 1 -26.84 -33.88 4.16
CA MET A 1 -25.39 -33.60 4.06
C MET A 1 -25.03 -32.46 3.11
N ILE A 2 -25.87 -32.02 2.19
CA ILE A 2 -25.58 -30.94 1.22
C ILE A 2 -25.69 -29.52 1.81
N GLN A 3 -26.43 -29.33 2.90
CA GLN A 3 -26.63 -28.01 3.53
C GLN A 3 -25.42 -27.52 4.37
N HIS A 4 -24.48 -28.37 4.76
CA HIS A 4 -23.30 -27.96 5.57
C HIS A 4 -22.19 -27.32 4.72
N GLY A 5 -22.12 -27.57 3.42
CA GLY A 5 -21.06 -27.02 2.55
C GLY A 5 -21.30 -25.58 2.09
N MET A 6 -22.56 -25.14 2.05
CA MET A 6 -22.90 -23.77 1.57
C MET A 6 -22.70 -22.67 2.62
N SER A 7 -22.60 -23.02 3.89
CA SER A 7 -22.35 -22.08 5.01
C SER A 7 -20.92 -22.08 5.52
N SER A 8 -20.01 -22.75 4.84
CA SER A 8 -18.61 -22.86 5.23
C SER A 8 -17.70 -22.04 4.33
N ALA A 9 -16.69 -21.43 4.89
CA ALA A 9 -15.58 -20.82 4.16
C ALA A 9 -14.25 -21.28 4.77
N LEU A 10 -13.22 -21.37 3.93
CA LEU A 10 -11.88 -21.79 4.33
C LEU A 10 -10.87 -20.71 3.95
N LEU A 11 -9.96 -20.44 4.87
CA LEU A 11 -8.68 -19.84 4.54
C LEU A 11 -7.63 -20.95 4.54
N VAL A 12 -6.98 -21.12 3.40
CA VAL A 12 -5.95 -22.15 3.15
C VAL A 12 -4.62 -21.47 2.91
N LEU A 13 -3.59 -21.89 3.63
CA LEU A 13 -2.22 -21.39 3.47
C LEU A 13 -1.39 -22.37 2.63
N GLU A 14 -0.38 -21.90 1.93
CA GLU A 14 0.49 -22.72 1.07
C GLU A 14 1.28 -23.80 1.83
N ASP A 15 1.49 -23.64 3.12
CA ASP A 15 2.13 -24.64 3.98
C ASP A 15 1.20 -25.78 4.42
N GLY A 16 -0.08 -25.71 4.02
CA GLY A 16 -1.10 -26.71 4.30
C GLY A 16 -1.97 -26.38 5.53
N ARG A 17 -1.72 -25.29 6.24
CA ARG A 17 -2.57 -24.90 7.36
C ARG A 17 -3.90 -24.35 6.86
N ILE A 18 -4.99 -24.79 7.49
CA ILE A 18 -6.36 -24.43 7.12
C ILE A 18 -7.09 -23.84 8.32
N PHE A 19 -7.75 -22.72 8.13
CA PHE A 19 -8.65 -22.10 9.08
C PHE A 19 -10.07 -22.15 8.54
N ARG A 20 -11.01 -22.57 9.38
CA ARG A 20 -12.41 -22.76 9.02
C ARG A 20 -13.26 -21.63 9.60
N GLY A 21 -14.14 -21.09 8.79
CA GLY A 21 -15.03 -20.00 9.13
C GLY A 21 -16.33 -20.03 8.32
N VAL A 22 -16.95 -18.88 8.19
CA VAL A 22 -18.18 -18.68 7.40
C VAL A 22 -17.93 -17.65 6.31
N PRO A 23 -18.66 -17.70 5.17
CA PRO A 23 -18.55 -16.69 4.13
C PRO A 23 -18.83 -15.28 4.66
N TYR A 24 -18.09 -14.30 4.14
CA TYR A 24 -18.25 -12.90 4.42
C TYR A 24 -17.99 -12.11 3.13
N GLY A 25 -18.91 -11.21 2.72
CA GLY A 25 -18.90 -10.62 1.40
C GLY A 25 -19.26 -11.63 0.31
N ALA A 26 -18.62 -11.55 -0.85
CA ALA A 26 -18.87 -12.43 -1.98
C ALA A 26 -18.44 -13.89 -1.70
N THR A 27 -19.09 -14.83 -2.39
CA THR A 27 -18.72 -16.24 -2.34
C THR A 27 -17.92 -16.63 -3.58
N GLY A 28 -16.94 -17.52 -3.41
CA GLY A 28 -16.08 -17.96 -4.50
C GLY A 28 -14.68 -18.32 -4.05
N GLN A 29 -13.72 -18.07 -4.93
CA GLN A 29 -12.29 -18.25 -4.68
C GLN A 29 -11.55 -16.94 -4.85
N SER A 30 -10.62 -16.66 -3.94
CA SER A 30 -9.61 -15.62 -4.10
C SER A 30 -8.25 -16.15 -3.69
N LEU A 31 -7.21 -15.82 -4.46
CA LEU A 31 -5.82 -16.19 -4.20
C LEU A 31 -4.98 -14.92 -4.05
N GLY A 32 -3.99 -14.96 -3.14
CA GLY A 32 -3.10 -13.84 -2.91
C GLY A 32 -2.09 -14.12 -1.79
N GLU A 33 -1.32 -13.11 -1.42
CA GLU A 33 -0.44 -13.19 -0.26
C GLU A 33 -1.22 -12.82 1.01
N ALA A 34 -1.26 -13.70 2.01
CA ALA A 34 -1.87 -13.40 3.30
C ALA A 34 -0.98 -12.43 4.09
N VAL A 35 -1.51 -11.24 4.37
CA VAL A 35 -0.87 -10.20 5.17
C VAL A 35 -1.79 -9.79 6.32
N PHE A 36 -1.23 -9.26 7.41
CA PHE A 36 -2.05 -8.87 8.56
C PHE A 36 -1.88 -7.39 8.89
N VAL A 37 -3.00 -6.76 9.27
CA VAL A 37 -3.08 -5.35 9.67
C VAL A 37 -3.45 -5.29 11.13
N THR A 38 -2.65 -4.54 11.92
CA THR A 38 -2.86 -4.39 13.38
C THR A 38 -3.66 -3.15 13.75
N ALA A 39 -4.05 -2.33 12.77
CA ALA A 39 -4.87 -1.15 12.99
C ALA A 39 -6.25 -1.51 13.55
N MET A 40 -6.74 -0.71 14.50
CA MET A 40 -8.08 -0.87 15.10
C MET A 40 -9.16 -0.03 14.39
N SER A 41 -8.77 0.83 13.46
CA SER A 41 -9.63 1.72 12.67
C SER A 41 -9.11 1.81 11.24
N GLY A 42 -9.88 2.45 10.34
CA GLY A 42 -9.45 2.68 8.97
C GLY A 42 -9.51 1.45 8.07
N TYR A 43 -10.49 0.57 8.27
CA TYR A 43 -10.60 -0.63 7.44
C TYR A 43 -11.06 -0.30 6.01
N GLN A 44 -11.86 0.77 5.81
CA GLN A 44 -12.30 1.21 4.50
C GLN A 44 -11.12 1.73 3.70
N GLU A 45 -10.29 2.57 4.31
CA GLU A 45 -9.04 3.07 3.74
C GLU A 45 -8.07 1.92 3.43
N THR A 46 -7.95 0.93 4.33
CA THR A 46 -7.14 -0.28 4.10
C THR A 46 -7.64 -1.09 2.88
N LEU A 47 -8.94 -1.30 2.78
CA LEU A 47 -9.53 -2.11 1.71
C LEU A 47 -9.44 -1.44 0.33
N THR A 48 -9.44 -0.11 0.30
CA THR A 48 -9.38 0.69 -0.93
C THR A 48 -7.98 1.22 -1.26
N ASP A 49 -6.97 0.96 -0.42
CA ASP A 49 -5.57 1.31 -0.67
C ASP A 49 -4.99 0.42 -1.80
N PRO A 50 -4.58 0.99 -2.95
CA PRO A 50 -4.01 0.24 -4.06
C PRO A 50 -2.77 -0.59 -3.69
N SER A 51 -2.03 -0.19 -2.65
CA SER A 51 -0.85 -0.92 -2.18
C SER A 51 -1.16 -2.34 -1.65
N TYR A 52 -2.45 -2.64 -1.36
CA TYR A 52 -2.88 -4.01 -1.01
C TYR A 52 -3.31 -4.86 -2.21
N HIS A 53 -3.18 -4.37 -3.43
CA HIS A 53 -3.56 -5.16 -4.61
C HIS A 53 -2.83 -6.51 -4.65
N GLY A 54 -3.60 -7.61 -4.88
CA GLY A 54 -3.06 -8.97 -4.87
C GLY A 54 -2.84 -9.58 -3.48
N GLN A 55 -3.25 -8.89 -2.38
CA GLN A 55 -3.09 -9.38 -1.02
C GLN A 55 -4.44 -9.79 -0.39
N ILE A 56 -4.43 -10.86 0.41
CA ILE A 56 -5.52 -11.26 1.29
C ILE A 56 -5.23 -10.63 2.65
N VAL A 57 -6.05 -9.65 3.04
CA VAL A 57 -5.84 -8.87 4.25
C VAL A 57 -6.52 -9.55 5.45
N VAL A 58 -5.71 -9.84 6.48
CA VAL A 58 -6.17 -10.35 7.78
C VAL A 58 -6.29 -9.16 8.74
N GLN A 59 -7.52 -8.77 9.07
CA GLN A 59 -7.76 -7.74 10.05
C GLN A 59 -7.69 -8.30 11.46
N THR A 60 -6.77 -7.77 12.28
CA THR A 60 -6.54 -8.31 13.63
C THR A 60 -7.48 -7.76 14.68
N ALA A 61 -8.12 -6.60 14.43
CA ALA A 61 -9.14 -6.06 15.32
C ALA A 61 -10.24 -7.11 15.54
N PRO A 62 -10.60 -7.42 16.80
CA PRO A 62 -11.55 -8.50 17.12
C PRO A 62 -12.92 -8.28 16.50
N GLN A 63 -13.37 -7.03 16.43
CA GLN A 63 -14.61 -6.62 15.75
C GLN A 63 -14.32 -5.64 14.66
N ILE A 64 -15.02 -5.78 13.54
CA ILE A 64 -14.81 -4.96 12.33
C ILE A 64 -16.15 -4.64 11.67
N GLY A 65 -16.25 -3.55 10.93
CA GLY A 65 -17.47 -3.16 10.20
C GLY A 65 -18.46 -2.33 11.00
N ASN A 66 -18.15 -1.98 12.26
CA ASN A 66 -19.02 -1.21 13.14
C ASN A 66 -19.26 0.23 12.65
N THR A 67 -18.35 0.84 11.91
CA THR A 67 -18.53 2.17 11.32
C THR A 67 -19.22 2.14 9.96
N GLY A 68 -19.48 0.95 9.40
CA GLY A 68 -20.06 0.79 8.07
C GLY A 68 -19.11 1.20 6.96
N TRP A 69 -19.67 1.56 5.81
CA TRP A 69 -19.01 2.10 4.64
C TRP A 69 -19.62 3.45 4.28
N ASN A 70 -18.80 4.43 3.89
CA ASN A 70 -19.24 5.76 3.50
C ASN A 70 -18.58 6.18 2.16
N ASP A 71 -18.98 7.32 1.60
CA ASP A 71 -18.56 7.78 0.27
C ASP A 71 -17.30 8.69 0.31
N GLU A 72 -16.71 8.92 1.49
CA GLU A 72 -15.63 9.91 1.67
C GLU A 72 -14.29 9.30 2.00
N ASP A 73 -14.26 8.09 2.61
CA ASP A 73 -13.06 7.47 3.16
C ASP A 73 -12.38 6.49 2.17
N ASP A 74 -12.85 6.41 0.92
CA ASP A 74 -12.21 5.59 -0.10
C ASP A 74 -10.89 6.22 -0.57
N GLU A 75 -9.83 5.42 -0.57
CA GLU A 75 -8.50 5.82 -1.06
C GLU A 75 -8.30 5.55 -2.56
N SER A 76 -9.23 4.83 -3.19
CA SER A 76 -9.29 4.64 -4.64
C SER A 76 -10.72 4.31 -5.08
N SER A 77 -10.93 4.16 -6.38
CA SER A 77 -12.27 3.96 -6.97
C SER A 77 -12.94 2.62 -6.64
N CYS A 78 -12.21 1.66 -6.07
CA CYS A 78 -12.74 0.33 -5.74
C CYS A 78 -11.96 -0.32 -4.58
N ILE A 79 -12.49 -1.44 -4.08
CA ILE A 79 -11.75 -2.31 -3.16
C ILE A 79 -10.62 -2.99 -3.92
N GLN A 80 -9.41 -2.90 -3.37
CA GLN A 80 -8.16 -3.35 -4.01
C GLN A 80 -7.68 -4.72 -3.52
N VAL A 81 -8.09 -5.09 -2.30
CA VAL A 81 -7.64 -6.36 -1.71
C VAL A 81 -8.17 -7.56 -2.48
N ALA A 82 -7.36 -8.61 -2.61
CA ALA A 82 -7.79 -9.85 -3.24
C ALA A 82 -8.84 -10.59 -2.38
N GLY A 83 -8.72 -10.52 -1.06
CA GLY A 83 -9.66 -11.15 -0.13
C GLY A 83 -9.57 -10.56 1.27
N TYR A 84 -10.56 -10.85 2.11
CA TYR A 84 -10.64 -10.27 3.44
C TYR A 84 -10.92 -11.32 4.52
N VAL A 85 -10.15 -11.31 5.60
CA VAL A 85 -10.22 -12.27 6.69
C VAL A 85 -10.45 -11.56 8.02
N VAL A 86 -11.55 -11.89 8.69
CA VAL A 86 -11.97 -11.24 9.93
C VAL A 86 -12.36 -12.25 10.99
N ARG A 87 -12.37 -11.82 12.25
CA ARG A 87 -12.85 -12.64 13.36
C ARG A 87 -14.35 -12.48 13.56
N ASP A 88 -14.80 -11.28 13.90
CA ASP A 88 -16.19 -10.99 14.28
C ASP A 88 -16.69 -9.74 13.57
N PRO A 89 -17.37 -9.91 12.42
CA PRO A 89 -17.94 -8.77 11.70
C PRO A 89 -19.17 -8.24 12.43
N SER A 90 -19.28 -6.93 12.53
CA SER A 90 -20.43 -6.25 13.11
C SER A 90 -21.67 -6.49 12.26
N ARG A 91 -22.75 -6.92 12.90
CA ARG A 91 -24.06 -7.13 12.25
C ARG A 91 -24.77 -5.83 11.89
N ARG A 92 -24.36 -4.71 12.49
CA ARG A 92 -24.96 -3.40 12.27
C ARG A 92 -23.89 -2.33 12.27
N ALA A 93 -23.90 -1.51 11.25
CA ALA A 93 -23.16 -0.26 11.25
C ALA A 93 -23.87 0.74 12.19
N SER A 94 -23.12 1.41 13.06
CA SER A 94 -23.63 2.36 14.05
C SER A 94 -23.09 3.78 13.88
N SER A 95 -22.32 4.05 12.83
CA SER A 95 -21.84 5.38 12.50
C SER A 95 -22.92 6.20 11.77
N TRP A 96 -23.04 7.48 12.10
CA TRP A 96 -23.92 8.40 11.37
C TRP A 96 -23.47 8.64 9.91
N ARG A 97 -22.20 8.38 9.58
CA ARG A 97 -21.64 8.45 8.22
C ARG A 97 -21.94 7.21 7.38
N ALA A 98 -22.37 6.11 8.01
CA ALA A 98 -22.58 4.84 7.31
C ALA A 98 -23.69 4.98 6.24
N ARG A 99 -23.38 4.53 5.01
CA ARG A 99 -24.32 4.42 3.88
C ARG A 99 -24.73 2.99 3.63
N ARG A 100 -23.84 2.03 3.90
CA ARG A 100 -24.05 0.60 3.75
C ARG A 100 -23.18 -0.17 4.76
N SER A 101 -23.42 -1.47 4.89
CA SER A 101 -22.57 -2.32 5.71
C SER A 101 -21.25 -2.63 5.00
N LEU A 102 -20.26 -3.12 5.74
CA LEU A 102 -19.00 -3.62 5.18
C LEU A 102 -19.25 -4.89 4.36
N ASP A 103 -20.18 -5.76 4.79
CA ASP A 103 -20.55 -6.98 4.07
C ASP A 103 -21.12 -6.65 2.68
N ASP A 104 -22.11 -5.72 2.61
CA ASP A 104 -22.67 -5.24 1.35
C ASP A 104 -21.60 -4.63 0.43
N ALA A 105 -20.62 -3.90 1.00
CA ALA A 105 -19.54 -3.31 0.23
C ALA A 105 -18.64 -4.38 -0.42
N LEU A 106 -18.26 -5.40 0.35
CA LEU A 106 -17.47 -6.53 -0.14
C LEU A 106 -18.24 -7.33 -1.22
N GLU A 107 -19.51 -7.66 -0.93
CA GLU A 107 -20.36 -8.44 -1.86
C GLU A 107 -20.58 -7.70 -3.17
N SER A 108 -20.89 -6.40 -3.12
CA SER A 108 -21.17 -5.58 -4.32
C SER A 108 -19.98 -5.44 -5.26
N GLN A 109 -18.74 -5.62 -4.74
CA GLN A 109 -17.51 -5.56 -5.52
C GLN A 109 -16.86 -6.94 -5.74
N GLY A 110 -17.56 -8.02 -5.38
CA GLY A 110 -17.11 -9.39 -5.65
C GLY A 110 -15.92 -9.84 -4.78
N VAL A 111 -15.68 -9.17 -3.65
CA VAL A 111 -14.55 -9.49 -2.76
C VAL A 111 -14.91 -10.67 -1.87
N VAL A 112 -14.16 -11.77 -2.04
CA VAL A 112 -14.35 -12.99 -1.27
C VAL A 112 -13.72 -12.87 0.11
N GLY A 113 -14.51 -13.09 1.14
CA GLY A 113 -14.03 -13.01 2.51
C GLY A 113 -14.43 -14.20 3.37
N VAL A 114 -13.82 -14.28 4.55
CA VAL A 114 -14.11 -15.28 5.56
C VAL A 114 -14.13 -14.66 6.96
N ALA A 115 -15.19 -14.96 7.72
CA ALA A 115 -15.38 -14.54 9.10
C ALA A 115 -15.30 -15.74 10.06
N GLY A 116 -15.17 -15.46 11.36
CA GLY A 116 -15.10 -16.49 12.40
C GLY A 116 -13.71 -17.14 12.56
N ILE A 117 -12.69 -16.56 11.90
CA ILE A 117 -11.32 -17.08 11.95
C ILE A 117 -10.64 -16.70 13.28
N ASP A 118 -9.85 -17.61 13.83
CA ASP A 118 -8.90 -17.26 14.89
C ASP A 118 -7.73 -16.44 14.30
N THR A 119 -7.97 -15.13 14.14
CA THR A 119 -7.00 -14.21 13.56
C THR A 119 -5.73 -14.10 14.41
N ARG A 120 -5.81 -14.31 15.75
CA ARG A 120 -4.63 -14.34 16.61
C ARG A 120 -3.73 -15.54 16.31
N ALA A 121 -4.29 -16.73 16.17
CA ALA A 121 -3.53 -17.93 15.80
C ALA A 121 -2.93 -17.79 14.40
N LEU A 122 -3.68 -17.23 13.45
CA LEU A 122 -3.22 -16.97 12.08
C LEU A 122 -2.05 -15.99 12.08
N VAL A 123 -2.17 -14.84 12.76
CA VAL A 123 -1.11 -13.82 12.81
C VAL A 123 0.16 -14.36 13.48
N ARG A 124 0.04 -15.12 14.56
CA ARG A 124 1.20 -15.78 15.17
C ARG A 124 1.90 -16.70 14.18
N HIS A 125 1.15 -17.48 13.42
CA HIS A 125 1.70 -18.36 12.38
C HIS A 125 2.45 -17.58 11.29
N LEU A 126 1.83 -16.49 10.76
CA LEU A 126 2.46 -15.63 9.74
C LEU A 126 3.71 -14.91 10.28
N ARG A 127 3.74 -14.51 11.55
CA ARG A 127 4.95 -13.94 12.17
C ARG A 127 6.09 -14.94 12.30
N GLU A 128 5.78 -16.18 12.65
CA GLU A 128 6.76 -17.25 12.83
C GLU A 128 7.29 -17.78 11.50
N ARG A 129 6.44 -17.89 10.48
CA ARG A 129 6.79 -18.50 9.19
C ARG A 129 7.10 -17.48 8.09
N GLY A 130 6.64 -16.26 8.20
CA GLY A 130 6.60 -15.23 7.19
C GLY A 130 5.23 -15.15 6.52
N VAL A 131 4.96 -14.03 5.84
CA VAL A 131 3.79 -13.93 4.96
C VAL A 131 3.95 -14.90 3.81
N MET A 132 2.81 -15.45 3.36
CA MET A 132 2.82 -16.53 2.37
C MET A 132 1.56 -16.49 1.51
N ARG A 133 1.58 -17.24 0.41
CA ARG A 133 0.39 -17.42 -0.43
C ARG A 133 -0.73 -18.06 0.37
N ALA A 134 -1.94 -17.58 0.10
CA ALA A 134 -3.16 -18.07 0.70
C ALA A 134 -4.31 -18.06 -0.31
N GLY A 135 -5.37 -18.78 0.04
CA GLY A 135 -6.63 -18.74 -0.69
C GLY A 135 -7.81 -18.70 0.25
N VAL A 136 -8.80 -17.88 -0.08
CA VAL A 136 -10.13 -17.91 0.55
C VAL A 136 -11.06 -18.66 -0.39
N PHE A 137 -11.76 -19.67 0.14
CA PHE A 137 -12.66 -20.53 -0.62
C PHE A 137 -14.02 -20.61 0.08
N SER A 138 -15.10 -20.39 -0.68
CA SER A 138 -16.48 -20.53 -0.19
C SER A 138 -17.45 -20.92 -1.33
N GLY A 139 -18.65 -21.37 -0.98
CA GLY A 139 -19.66 -21.74 -1.96
C GLY A 139 -19.19 -22.83 -2.93
N SER A 140 -19.37 -22.60 -4.22
CA SER A 140 -18.98 -23.57 -5.27
C SER A 140 -17.49 -23.79 -5.39
N ALA A 141 -16.66 -22.86 -4.93
CA ALA A 141 -15.19 -23.00 -4.94
C ALA A 141 -14.67 -24.09 -3.98
N LEU A 142 -15.49 -24.51 -3.01
CA LEU A 142 -15.21 -25.66 -2.15
C LEU A 142 -15.54 -26.99 -2.80
N LEU A 143 -16.11 -27.00 -4.00
CA LEU A 143 -16.54 -28.22 -4.66
C LEU A 143 -15.61 -28.58 -5.83
N GLU A 144 -15.39 -29.88 -5.97
CA GLU A 144 -14.77 -30.49 -7.13
C GLU A 144 -15.66 -31.64 -7.61
N ASN A 145 -16.04 -31.63 -8.89
CA ASN A 145 -16.94 -32.64 -9.46
C ASN A 145 -18.26 -32.86 -8.66
N GLY A 146 -18.76 -31.78 -8.00
CA GLY A 146 -19.99 -31.81 -7.19
C GLY A 146 -19.82 -32.36 -5.75
N ALA A 147 -18.61 -32.72 -5.32
CA ALA A 147 -18.25 -33.11 -3.97
C ALA A 147 -17.33 -32.07 -3.33
N LEU A 148 -17.17 -32.12 -2.00
CA LEU A 148 -16.18 -31.26 -1.32
C LEU A 148 -14.76 -31.59 -1.81
N ALA A 149 -14.04 -30.57 -2.28
CA ALA A 149 -12.66 -30.71 -2.67
C ALA A 149 -11.80 -31.19 -1.48
N PRO A 150 -10.86 -32.13 -1.69
CA PRO A 150 -9.91 -32.51 -0.66
C PRO A 150 -9.05 -31.32 -0.22
N ASP A 151 -8.67 -31.26 1.06
CA ASP A 151 -7.80 -30.20 1.59
C ASP A 151 -6.48 -30.10 0.79
N ALA A 152 -5.92 -31.21 0.32
CA ALA A 152 -4.71 -31.25 -0.50
C ALA A 152 -4.87 -30.54 -1.86
N GLU A 153 -6.04 -30.65 -2.50
CA GLU A 153 -6.37 -29.97 -3.74
C GLU A 153 -6.43 -28.45 -3.54
N LEU A 154 -7.07 -27.98 -2.46
CA LEU A 154 -7.13 -26.56 -2.13
C LEU A 154 -5.74 -25.97 -1.85
N VAL A 155 -4.87 -26.75 -1.16
CA VAL A 155 -3.48 -26.36 -0.92
C VAL A 155 -2.71 -26.24 -2.24
N GLU A 156 -2.92 -27.15 -3.18
CA GLU A 156 -2.24 -27.10 -4.48
C GLU A 156 -2.72 -25.90 -5.31
N ARG A 157 -4.00 -25.54 -5.27
CA ARG A 157 -4.51 -24.31 -5.90
C ARG A 157 -3.83 -23.07 -5.32
N VAL A 158 -3.59 -23.03 -3.99
CA VAL A 158 -2.87 -21.93 -3.36
C VAL A 158 -1.39 -21.92 -3.81
N ARG A 159 -0.74 -23.07 -3.88
CA ARG A 159 0.67 -23.19 -4.30
C ARG A 159 0.90 -22.82 -5.76
N SER A 160 -0.09 -23.03 -6.62
CA SER A 160 -0.06 -22.61 -8.02
C SER A 160 -0.41 -21.13 -8.23
N GLY A 161 -0.91 -20.44 -7.18
CA GLY A 161 -1.26 -19.03 -7.21
C GLY A 161 -0.03 -18.10 -7.34
N PRO A 162 -0.27 -16.82 -7.64
CA PRO A 162 0.79 -15.83 -7.83
C PRO A 162 1.61 -15.61 -6.56
N LYS A 163 2.91 -15.31 -6.73
CA LYS A 163 3.79 -14.86 -5.65
C LYS A 163 3.90 -13.35 -5.67
N MET A 164 4.08 -12.72 -4.51
CA MET A 164 4.33 -11.28 -4.43
C MET A 164 5.74 -10.93 -4.90
N ALA A 165 6.74 -11.76 -4.57
CA ALA A 165 8.09 -11.57 -5.10
C ALA A 165 8.12 -11.77 -6.62
N GLY A 166 8.62 -10.78 -7.35
CA GLY A 166 8.61 -10.72 -8.81
C GLY A 166 7.27 -10.32 -9.44
N ALA A 167 6.29 -9.87 -8.63
CA ALA A 167 4.99 -9.44 -9.15
C ALA A 167 5.03 -7.97 -9.61
N ASP A 168 4.78 -7.76 -10.89
CA ASP A 168 4.54 -6.44 -11.49
C ASP A 168 3.04 -6.11 -11.36
N LEU A 169 2.68 -5.32 -10.33
CA LEU A 169 1.29 -5.01 -10.02
C LEU A 169 0.92 -3.53 -10.17
N TYR A 170 1.89 -2.61 -10.22
CA TYR A 170 1.61 -1.18 -10.34
C TYR A 170 0.86 -0.84 -11.64
N GLY A 171 1.10 -1.59 -12.71
CA GLY A 171 0.38 -1.44 -13.98
C GLY A 171 -1.12 -1.79 -13.90
N ALA A 172 -1.52 -2.59 -12.90
CA ALA A 172 -2.93 -2.96 -12.70
C ALA A 172 -3.74 -1.89 -11.94
N VAL A 173 -3.07 -1.00 -11.22
CA VAL A 173 -3.70 0.01 -10.35
C VAL A 173 -3.48 1.45 -10.82
N THR A 174 -2.57 1.68 -11.76
CA THR A 174 -2.31 3.01 -12.33
C THR A 174 -3.54 3.54 -13.06
N THR A 175 -3.72 4.87 -13.04
CA THR A 175 -4.78 5.51 -13.81
C THR A 175 -4.64 5.22 -15.32
N PRO A 176 -5.74 4.94 -16.03
CA PRO A 176 -5.67 4.70 -17.48
C PRO A 176 -5.42 5.95 -18.33
N ARG A 177 -5.57 7.14 -17.73
CA ARG A 177 -5.39 8.44 -18.38
C ARG A 177 -5.03 9.50 -17.35
N GLU A 178 -4.30 10.51 -17.80
CA GLU A 178 -4.03 11.71 -17.00
C GLU A 178 -5.31 12.36 -16.50
N TYR A 179 -5.28 12.85 -15.27
CA TYR A 179 -6.31 13.72 -14.71
C TYR A 179 -5.68 14.77 -13.79
N VAL A 180 -6.41 15.87 -13.56
CA VAL A 180 -5.93 17.00 -12.76
C VAL A 180 -6.77 17.13 -11.51
N VAL A 181 -6.11 17.26 -10.36
CA VAL A 181 -6.73 17.69 -9.11
C VAL A 181 -6.35 19.15 -8.88
N PRO A 182 -7.33 20.09 -8.97
CA PRO A 182 -7.04 21.49 -8.85
C PRO A 182 -6.64 21.88 -7.43
N ALA A 183 -5.82 22.90 -7.30
CA ALA A 183 -5.51 23.52 -6.02
C ALA A 183 -6.78 24.06 -5.33
N ARG A 184 -6.80 24.04 -4.00
CA ARG A 184 -7.79 24.81 -3.24
C ARG A 184 -7.40 26.30 -3.24
N GLY A 185 -8.14 27.11 -3.96
CA GLY A 185 -7.83 28.52 -4.22
C GLY A 185 -6.96 28.74 -5.46
N GLU A 186 -6.22 29.84 -5.50
CA GLU A 186 -5.30 30.13 -6.60
C GLU A 186 -4.12 29.17 -6.60
N PRO A 187 -3.84 28.48 -7.72
CA PRO A 187 -2.70 27.57 -7.81
C PRO A 187 -1.39 28.34 -7.69
N ARG A 188 -0.51 27.87 -6.81
CA ARG A 188 0.82 28.47 -6.57
C ARG A 188 1.94 27.63 -7.14
N LEU A 189 1.73 26.31 -7.20
CA LEU A 189 2.69 25.32 -7.65
C LEU A 189 1.95 24.23 -8.43
N ARG A 190 2.69 23.55 -9.31
CA ARG A 190 2.23 22.41 -10.09
C ARG A 190 3.08 21.19 -9.80
N VAL A 191 2.45 20.06 -9.55
CA VAL A 191 3.12 18.79 -9.35
C VAL A 191 2.69 17.80 -10.43
N ALA A 192 3.66 17.13 -11.04
CA ALA A 192 3.45 15.93 -11.84
C ALA A 192 3.57 14.70 -10.92
N ALA A 193 2.48 13.98 -10.68
CA ALA A 193 2.43 12.81 -9.81
C ALA A 193 2.37 11.53 -10.64
N LEU A 194 3.39 10.69 -10.58
CA LEU A 194 3.38 9.38 -11.22
C LEU A 194 2.51 8.43 -10.42
N ASP A 195 1.42 7.97 -11.03
CA ASP A 195 0.49 7.04 -10.41
C ASP A 195 0.97 5.59 -10.61
N VAL A 196 1.53 5.04 -9.57
CA VAL A 196 1.83 3.60 -9.44
C VAL A 196 0.93 2.93 -8.40
N GLY A 197 -0.17 3.62 -8.01
CA GLY A 197 -1.14 3.20 -7.00
C GLY A 197 -1.45 4.32 -6.01
N ILE A 198 -1.58 5.56 -6.48
CA ILE A 198 -1.78 6.75 -5.66
C ILE A 198 -3.08 6.68 -4.86
N LYS A 199 -3.00 7.01 -3.57
CA LYS A 199 -4.18 7.21 -2.73
C LYS A 199 -4.82 8.55 -2.99
N SER A 200 -6.16 8.58 -2.95
CA SER A 200 -6.96 9.80 -3.15
C SER A 200 -6.59 10.94 -2.19
N ASN A 201 -6.13 10.61 -0.99
CA ASN A 201 -5.76 11.63 -0.01
C ASN A 201 -4.47 12.39 -0.36
N THR A 202 -3.54 11.79 -1.10
CA THR A 202 -2.30 12.45 -1.52
C THR A 202 -2.56 13.75 -2.31
N PRO A 203 -3.27 13.73 -3.45
CA PRO A 203 -3.54 14.96 -4.18
C PRO A 203 -4.49 15.92 -3.42
N ARG A 204 -5.33 15.41 -2.49
CA ARG A 204 -6.14 16.27 -1.61
C ARG A 204 -5.24 17.10 -0.68
N MET A 205 -4.24 16.48 -0.04
CA MET A 205 -3.28 17.17 0.84
C MET A 205 -2.43 18.21 0.08
N LEU A 206 -2.03 17.91 -1.16
CA LEU A 206 -1.35 18.85 -2.04
C LEU A 206 -2.27 20.02 -2.41
N ALA A 207 -3.53 19.74 -2.78
CA ALA A 207 -4.52 20.76 -3.14
C ALA A 207 -4.81 21.72 -1.96
N GLU A 208 -4.88 21.22 -0.73
CA GLU A 208 -5.04 22.04 0.49
C GLU A 208 -3.90 23.04 0.69
N ARG A 209 -2.72 22.74 0.16
CA ARG A 209 -1.51 23.56 0.19
C ARG A 209 -1.33 24.47 -1.04
N GLY A 210 -2.36 24.55 -1.90
CA GLY A 210 -2.35 25.40 -3.09
C GLY A 210 -1.56 24.80 -4.27
N VAL A 211 -1.45 23.47 -4.32
CA VAL A 211 -0.77 22.74 -5.40
C VAL A 211 -1.79 22.16 -6.37
N GLU A 212 -1.65 22.45 -7.66
CA GLU A 212 -2.32 21.74 -8.75
C GLU A 212 -1.57 20.44 -9.02
N THR A 213 -2.25 19.31 -9.00
CA THR A 213 -1.62 17.99 -9.18
C THR A 213 -2.11 17.34 -10.48
N HIS A 214 -1.19 17.10 -11.41
CA HIS A 214 -1.39 16.29 -12.60
C HIS A 214 -1.03 14.84 -12.29
N VAL A 215 -2.03 13.98 -12.19
CA VAL A 215 -1.84 12.55 -11.91
C VAL A 215 -1.67 11.83 -13.25
N LEU A 216 -0.51 11.21 -13.43
CA LEU A 216 -0.02 10.65 -14.68
C LEU A 216 0.05 9.12 -14.62
N PRO A 217 -0.34 8.40 -15.69
CA PRO A 217 -0.13 6.95 -15.78
C PRO A 217 1.34 6.55 -15.57
N ALA A 218 1.57 5.36 -15.02
CA ALA A 218 2.91 4.82 -14.73
C ALA A 218 3.84 4.75 -15.96
N GLY A 219 3.28 4.64 -17.17
CA GLY A 219 4.03 4.61 -18.42
C GLY A 219 4.26 5.99 -19.08
N THR A 220 4.02 7.10 -18.38
CA THR A 220 4.21 8.44 -18.91
C THR A 220 5.68 8.70 -19.23
N PRO A 221 6.01 9.17 -20.46
CA PRO A 221 7.39 9.49 -20.83
C PRO A 221 7.83 10.84 -20.25
N ILE A 222 9.15 11.05 -20.18
CA ILE A 222 9.74 12.28 -19.61
C ILE A 222 9.32 13.54 -20.38
N GLU A 223 9.12 13.44 -21.69
CA GLU A 223 8.71 14.55 -22.54
C GLU A 223 7.37 15.15 -22.09
N ARG A 224 6.44 14.29 -21.63
CA ARG A 224 5.16 14.76 -21.10
C ARG A 224 5.33 15.53 -19.79
N ILE A 225 6.27 15.12 -18.95
CA ILE A 225 6.60 15.83 -17.71
C ILE A 225 7.23 17.19 -18.04
N GLU A 226 8.14 17.25 -19.01
CA GLU A 226 8.75 18.51 -19.49
C GLU A 226 7.71 19.47 -20.06
N GLU A 227 6.73 18.97 -20.83
CA GLU A 227 5.63 19.79 -21.37
C GLU A 227 4.77 20.40 -20.26
N LEU A 228 4.57 19.69 -19.16
CA LEU A 228 3.83 20.20 -18.00
C LEU A 228 4.59 21.30 -17.27
N ALA A 229 5.93 21.33 -17.41
CA ALA A 229 6.82 22.23 -16.68
C ALA A 229 6.44 22.29 -15.17
N PRO A 230 6.46 21.16 -14.44
CA PRO A 230 6.04 21.12 -13.06
C PRO A 230 7.11 21.71 -12.15
N ASP A 231 6.69 22.28 -11.03
CA ASP A 231 7.57 22.73 -9.96
C ASP A 231 8.15 21.55 -9.17
N GLY A 232 7.46 20.40 -9.18
CA GLY A 232 7.91 19.18 -8.52
C GLY A 232 7.35 17.90 -9.12
N PHE A 233 8.02 16.79 -8.85
CA PHE A 233 7.64 15.44 -9.23
C PHE A 233 7.34 14.58 -8.02
N PHE A 234 6.22 13.89 -8.04
CA PHE A 234 5.79 13.04 -6.95
C PHE A 234 5.74 11.57 -7.38
N LEU A 235 6.40 10.68 -6.61
CA LEU A 235 6.33 9.23 -6.77
C LEU A 235 5.34 8.66 -5.76
N SER A 236 4.25 8.10 -6.23
CA SER A 236 3.21 7.59 -5.35
C SER A 236 3.58 6.25 -4.70
N ASN A 237 2.79 5.88 -3.70
CA ASN A 237 2.71 4.52 -3.19
C ASN A 237 2.18 3.55 -4.26
N GLY A 238 2.31 2.24 -4.02
CA GLY A 238 1.82 1.21 -4.95
C GLY A 238 2.12 -0.21 -4.50
N PRO A 239 1.53 -1.20 -5.19
CA PRO A 239 1.67 -2.62 -4.91
C PRO A 239 2.82 -3.26 -5.70
N GLY A 240 3.17 -4.48 -5.30
CA GLY A 240 4.07 -5.35 -6.05
C GLY A 240 5.50 -5.34 -5.54
N ASP A 241 6.37 -5.95 -6.34
CA ASP A 241 7.80 -6.02 -6.05
C ASP A 241 8.52 -4.85 -6.73
N PRO A 242 9.19 -3.97 -5.97
CA PRO A 242 9.93 -2.85 -6.57
C PRO A 242 11.00 -3.30 -7.56
N ALA A 243 11.49 -4.53 -7.48
CA ALA A 243 12.45 -5.08 -8.43
C ALA A 243 11.91 -5.15 -9.88
N THR A 244 10.60 -5.10 -10.07
CA THR A 244 9.95 -5.12 -11.40
C THR A 244 9.71 -3.72 -12.00
N ALA A 245 9.92 -2.65 -11.24
CA ALA A 245 9.57 -1.29 -11.60
C ALA A 245 10.65 -0.57 -12.44
N ASP A 246 11.23 -1.23 -13.44
CA ASP A 246 12.33 -0.67 -14.25
C ASP A 246 11.93 0.60 -15.00
N GLY A 247 10.71 0.68 -15.54
CA GLY A 247 10.19 1.87 -16.22
C GLY A 247 10.11 3.09 -15.28
N PRO A 248 9.40 3.01 -14.15
CA PRO A 248 9.38 4.07 -13.13
C PRO A 248 10.76 4.45 -12.60
N VAL A 249 11.69 3.49 -12.43
CA VAL A 249 13.08 3.75 -12.03
C VAL A 249 13.81 4.58 -13.09
N ALA A 250 13.75 4.19 -14.36
CA ALA A 250 14.38 4.93 -15.46
C ALA A 250 13.82 6.36 -15.60
N LEU A 251 12.50 6.52 -15.48
CA LEU A 251 11.86 7.84 -15.47
C LEU A 251 12.35 8.69 -14.28
N THR A 252 12.47 8.09 -13.10
CA THR A 252 12.98 8.78 -11.91
C THR A 252 14.41 9.29 -12.11
N GLN A 253 15.28 8.48 -12.73
CA GLN A 253 16.64 8.91 -13.07
C GLN A 253 16.62 10.13 -14.02
N GLN A 254 15.77 10.12 -15.04
CA GLN A 254 15.62 11.25 -15.96
C GLN A 254 15.09 12.52 -15.27
N VAL A 255 14.19 12.38 -14.27
CA VAL A 255 13.71 13.50 -13.44
C VAL A 255 14.83 14.06 -12.58
N LEU A 256 15.66 13.21 -11.96
CA LEU A 256 16.82 13.62 -11.16
C LEU A 256 17.89 14.34 -12.01
N GLU A 257 18.16 13.86 -13.25
CA GLU A 257 19.06 14.53 -14.21
C GLU A 257 18.61 15.97 -14.53
N ARG A 258 17.31 16.19 -14.61
CA ARG A 258 16.68 17.50 -14.84
C ARG A 258 16.58 18.35 -13.58
N ARG A 259 16.97 17.79 -12.44
CA ARG A 259 16.92 18.45 -11.14
C ARG A 259 15.51 18.94 -10.76
N ILE A 260 14.46 18.26 -11.22
CA ILE A 260 13.08 18.53 -10.80
C ILE A 260 12.94 18.08 -9.34
N PRO A 261 12.48 18.94 -8.41
CA PRO A 261 12.25 18.59 -7.02
C PRO A 261 11.37 17.34 -6.89
N LEU A 262 11.84 16.32 -6.11
CA LEU A 262 11.20 15.02 -6.04
C LEU A 262 10.85 14.63 -4.60
N PHE A 263 9.61 14.18 -4.42
CA PHE A 263 9.16 13.51 -3.19
C PHE A 263 8.55 12.14 -3.51
N GLY A 264 8.98 11.10 -2.80
CA GLY A 264 8.49 9.73 -2.96
C GLY A 264 7.90 9.14 -1.68
N ILE A 265 6.79 8.41 -1.79
CA ILE A 265 6.11 7.75 -0.66
C ILE A 265 6.03 6.24 -0.93
N CYS A 266 6.42 5.42 0.05
CA CYS A 266 6.27 3.98 0.11
C CYS A 266 6.92 3.29 -1.11
N PHE A 267 6.16 2.84 -2.12
CA PHE A 267 6.72 2.32 -3.36
C PHE A 267 7.59 3.35 -4.07
N GLY A 268 7.23 4.65 -3.98
CA GLY A 268 8.04 5.76 -4.47
C GLY A 268 9.39 5.89 -3.76
N ASN A 269 9.48 5.58 -2.46
CA ASN A 269 10.77 5.48 -1.74
C ASN A 269 11.63 4.34 -2.30
N GLN A 270 11.02 3.20 -2.60
CA GLN A 270 11.72 2.03 -3.16
C GLN A 270 12.18 2.29 -4.60
N ILE A 271 11.36 2.97 -5.42
CA ILE A 271 11.73 3.40 -6.77
C ILE A 271 12.92 4.38 -6.69
N LEU A 272 12.85 5.40 -5.82
CA LEU A 272 13.96 6.33 -5.62
C LEU A 272 15.23 5.58 -5.16
N GLY A 273 15.12 4.70 -4.18
CA GLY A 273 16.24 3.87 -3.72
C GLY A 273 16.92 3.12 -4.86
N ARG A 274 16.13 2.46 -5.73
CA ARG A 274 16.64 1.79 -6.93
C ARG A 274 17.27 2.75 -7.93
N ALA A 275 16.66 3.91 -8.17
CA ALA A 275 17.19 4.94 -9.06
C ALA A 275 18.56 5.46 -8.59
N LEU A 276 18.78 5.48 -7.28
CA LEU A 276 20.05 5.83 -6.62
C LEU A 276 21.04 4.66 -6.51
N GLY A 277 20.72 3.49 -7.08
CA GLY A 277 21.58 2.32 -7.10
C GLY A 277 21.51 1.42 -5.86
N ARG A 278 20.50 1.61 -4.99
CA ARG A 278 20.30 0.73 -3.83
C ARG A 278 19.50 -0.52 -4.21
N GLY A 279 19.78 -1.61 -3.50
CA GLY A 279 18.97 -2.83 -3.56
C GLY A 279 17.68 -2.72 -2.78
N THR A 280 16.75 -3.63 -3.06
CA THR A 280 15.51 -3.79 -2.28
C THR A 280 15.35 -5.25 -1.88
N TYR A 281 14.72 -5.50 -0.75
CA TYR A 281 14.50 -6.84 -0.23
C TYR A 281 13.10 -7.01 0.34
N LYS A 282 12.63 -8.27 0.34
CA LYS A 282 11.33 -8.62 0.92
C LYS A 282 11.44 -8.81 2.43
N LEU A 283 10.62 -8.09 3.19
CA LEU A 283 10.48 -8.27 4.63
C LEU A 283 9.76 -9.58 4.94
N ARG A 284 10.09 -10.19 6.07
CA ARG A 284 9.50 -11.47 6.48
C ARG A 284 7.98 -11.42 6.62
N TYR A 285 7.45 -10.33 7.18
CA TYR A 285 5.99 -10.11 7.32
C TYR A 285 5.55 -8.68 6.99
N GLY A 286 6.49 -7.77 6.73
CA GLY A 286 6.23 -6.38 6.37
C GLY A 286 5.75 -5.53 7.55
N HIS A 287 5.59 -4.22 7.28
CA HIS A 287 5.02 -3.26 8.21
C HIS A 287 3.61 -2.87 7.76
N ARG A 288 2.59 -3.19 8.58
CA ARG A 288 1.19 -2.85 8.30
C ARG A 288 0.47 -2.47 9.59
N GLY A 289 0.19 -1.18 9.74
CA GLY A 289 -0.46 -0.64 10.92
C GLY A 289 -0.36 0.88 10.98
N ILE A 290 -0.99 1.46 11.98
CA ILE A 290 -1.08 2.91 12.18
C ILE A 290 -0.34 3.38 13.44
N ASN A 291 0.59 2.60 13.97
CA ASN A 291 1.29 2.87 15.23
C ASN A 291 2.75 2.42 15.18
N ILE A 292 3.39 2.56 14.03
CA ILE A 292 4.77 2.11 13.83
C ILE A 292 5.70 3.32 14.02
N PRO A 293 6.66 3.26 14.96
CA PRO A 293 7.60 4.36 15.20
C PRO A 293 8.66 4.42 14.11
N VAL A 294 9.02 5.64 13.71
CA VAL A 294 10.12 5.94 12.80
C VAL A 294 11.00 7.02 13.39
N VAL A 295 12.31 6.82 13.37
CA VAL A 295 13.30 7.79 13.82
C VAL A 295 13.83 8.58 12.64
N GLU A 296 13.75 9.92 12.71
CA GLU A 296 14.49 10.82 11.83
C GLU A 296 15.88 11.08 12.44
N HIS A 297 16.95 10.72 11.73
CA HIS A 297 18.31 10.77 12.27
C HIS A 297 18.87 12.18 12.41
N ALA A 298 18.43 13.13 11.56
CA ALA A 298 18.91 14.52 11.60
C ALA A 298 18.47 15.26 12.86
N THR A 299 17.24 15.03 13.31
CA THR A 299 16.62 15.70 14.45
C THR A 299 16.57 14.83 15.71
N CYS A 300 16.83 13.52 15.56
CA CYS A 300 16.62 12.51 16.61
C CYS A 300 15.18 12.47 17.14
N THR A 301 14.20 12.86 16.32
CA THR A 301 12.79 12.81 16.66
C THR A 301 12.17 11.47 16.25
N VAL A 302 11.10 11.08 16.94
CA VAL A 302 10.31 9.89 16.62
C VAL A 302 8.91 10.31 16.22
N ALA A 303 8.52 9.95 15.01
CA ALA A 303 7.13 10.06 14.55
C ALA A 303 6.44 8.70 14.69
N ILE A 304 5.14 8.70 15.03
CA ILE A 304 4.29 7.52 14.93
C ILE A 304 3.63 7.55 13.57
N THR A 305 3.78 6.47 12.81
CA THR A 305 3.44 6.46 11.38
C THR A 305 2.42 5.39 11.02
N SER A 306 1.73 5.63 9.92
CA SER A 306 0.94 4.63 9.20
C SER A 306 1.82 3.96 8.15
N GLN A 307 1.77 2.63 8.08
CA GLN A 307 2.61 1.87 7.16
C GLN A 307 1.83 0.74 6.49
N ASN A 308 2.18 0.46 5.23
CA ASN A 308 1.71 -0.68 4.45
C ASN A 308 2.75 -1.05 3.39
N HIS A 309 3.77 -1.80 3.76
CA HIS A 309 4.76 -2.30 2.81
C HIS A 309 5.30 -3.68 3.17
N GLY A 310 5.69 -4.45 2.16
CA GLY A 310 6.28 -5.78 2.29
C GLY A 310 7.72 -5.84 1.79
N PHE A 311 8.22 -4.75 1.20
CA PHE A 311 9.59 -4.60 0.74
C PHE A 311 10.21 -3.34 1.36
N ALA A 312 11.54 -3.31 1.41
CA ALA A 312 12.30 -2.18 1.93
C ALA A 312 13.57 -1.96 1.10
N VAL A 313 14.14 -0.76 1.19
CA VAL A 313 15.43 -0.42 0.60
C VAL A 313 16.55 -0.92 1.51
N GLU A 314 17.64 -1.44 0.93
CA GLU A 314 18.85 -1.83 1.65
C GLU A 314 19.60 -0.60 2.14
N GLY A 315 20.07 -0.63 3.39
CA GLY A 315 20.88 0.42 4.00
C GLY A 315 20.90 0.37 5.52
N GLU A 316 21.76 1.19 6.12
CA GLU A 316 21.91 1.33 7.56
C GLU A 316 21.55 2.74 8.03
N ALA A 317 21.21 2.89 9.30
CA ALA A 317 20.84 4.16 9.92
C ALA A 317 21.92 5.24 9.70
N GLY A 318 21.58 6.36 9.08
CA GLY A 318 22.50 7.47 8.83
C GLY A 318 23.60 7.19 7.80
N GLU A 319 23.52 6.08 7.07
CA GLU A 319 24.47 5.72 6.02
C GLU A 319 24.49 6.79 4.92
N ARG A 320 25.72 7.23 4.54
CA ARG A 320 25.98 8.07 3.37
C ARG A 320 26.51 7.20 2.24
N PHE A 321 26.06 7.46 1.03
CA PHE A 321 26.44 6.70 -0.16
C PHE A 321 26.55 7.60 -1.39
N ASP A 322 27.40 7.22 -2.33
CA ASP A 322 27.60 7.99 -3.56
C ASP A 322 26.54 7.62 -4.59
N THR A 323 26.05 8.62 -5.32
CA THR A 323 25.12 8.44 -6.44
C THR A 323 25.49 9.36 -7.61
N PRO A 324 25.03 9.06 -8.84
CA PRO A 324 25.23 9.96 -9.99
C PRO A 324 24.57 11.34 -9.82
N PHE A 325 23.63 11.48 -8.88
CA PHE A 325 22.80 12.68 -8.70
C PHE A 325 23.18 13.51 -7.47
N GLY A 326 24.26 13.13 -6.79
CA GLY A 326 24.75 13.75 -5.56
C GLY A 326 24.86 12.76 -4.40
N PRO A 327 25.44 13.14 -3.26
CA PRO A 327 25.54 12.27 -2.09
C PRO A 327 24.18 11.88 -1.53
N GLY A 328 23.96 10.58 -1.37
CA GLY A 328 22.77 10.02 -0.75
C GLY A 328 22.91 9.86 0.77
N LEU A 329 21.78 9.87 1.47
CA LEU A 329 21.68 9.64 2.90
C LEU A 329 20.46 8.80 3.24
N ILE A 330 20.63 7.79 4.12
CA ILE A 330 19.52 7.13 4.82
C ILE A 330 19.09 8.05 5.97
N THR A 331 17.91 8.64 5.82
CA THR A 331 17.42 9.71 6.73
C THR A 331 16.58 9.18 7.88
N HIS A 332 15.84 8.10 7.65
CA HIS A 332 14.89 7.53 8.61
C HIS A 332 15.04 6.01 8.71
N THR A 333 14.82 5.47 9.90
CA THR A 333 14.72 4.01 10.13
C THR A 333 13.64 3.67 11.15
N CYS A 334 13.10 2.47 11.05
CA CYS A 334 12.21 1.90 12.06
C CYS A 334 13.08 1.38 13.25
N PRO A 335 12.88 1.84 14.48
CA PRO A 335 13.67 1.39 15.62
C PRO A 335 13.39 -0.04 16.06
N ASN A 336 12.31 -0.65 15.55
CA ASN A 336 11.94 -2.02 15.91
C ASN A 336 12.83 -3.08 15.25
N ASP A 337 13.32 -2.82 14.03
CA ASP A 337 14.05 -3.80 13.22
C ASP A 337 15.15 -3.20 12.32
N GLY A 338 15.33 -1.88 12.36
CA GLY A 338 16.33 -1.16 11.57
C GLY A 338 15.96 -0.96 10.10
N CYS A 339 14.73 -1.29 9.69
CA CYS A 339 14.26 -1.08 8.33
C CYS A 339 14.45 0.37 7.89
N VAL A 340 14.94 0.58 6.66
CA VAL A 340 15.08 1.92 6.06
C VAL A 340 13.69 2.51 5.80
N GLU A 341 13.47 3.69 6.34
CA GLU A 341 12.19 4.38 6.29
C GLU A 341 12.27 5.73 5.55
N GLY A 342 13.43 6.12 5.03
CA GLY A 342 13.58 7.33 4.25
C GLY A 342 14.95 7.56 3.67
N LEU A 343 14.99 8.28 2.55
CA LEU A 343 16.16 8.63 1.76
C LEU A 343 16.16 10.12 1.45
N ALA A 344 17.34 10.72 1.26
CA ALA A 344 17.49 12.04 0.67
C ALA A 344 18.81 12.17 -0.10
N LEU A 345 18.84 13.06 -1.07
CA LEU A 345 20.05 13.56 -1.68
C LEU A 345 20.49 14.85 -0.96
N LEU A 346 21.80 15.04 -0.81
CA LEU A 346 22.37 16.11 0.00
C LEU A 346 23.29 17.00 -0.83
N GLY A 347 23.32 18.29 -0.45
CA GLY A 347 24.24 19.29 -0.98
C GLY A 347 23.64 20.17 -2.09
N PRO A 348 24.25 21.34 -2.34
CA PRO A 348 23.71 22.33 -3.28
C PRO A 348 23.78 21.87 -4.73
N ASP A 349 24.70 20.96 -5.05
CA ASP A 349 24.86 20.40 -6.41
C ASP A 349 24.09 19.08 -6.59
N ALA A 350 23.42 18.55 -5.54
CA ALA A 350 22.60 17.37 -5.65
C ALA A 350 21.24 17.68 -6.29
N ALA A 351 20.64 16.69 -6.96
CA ALA A 351 19.23 16.79 -7.35
C ALA A 351 18.35 16.92 -6.09
N PRO A 352 17.38 17.85 -6.05
CA PRO A 352 16.56 18.06 -4.87
C PRO A 352 15.56 16.91 -4.70
N ALA A 353 15.88 15.90 -3.88
CA ALA A 353 15.03 14.73 -3.72
C ALA A 353 15.05 14.16 -2.30
N PHE A 354 13.88 13.74 -1.82
CA PHE A 354 13.72 12.93 -0.61
C PHE A 354 12.54 11.98 -0.72
N SER A 355 12.52 10.98 0.12
CA SER A 355 11.41 10.03 0.18
C SER A 355 11.26 9.42 1.56
N VAL A 356 10.05 8.86 1.83
CA VAL A 356 9.76 8.10 3.04
C VAL A 356 9.03 6.80 2.69
N GLN A 357 9.25 5.77 3.50
CA GLN A 357 8.64 4.45 3.31
C GLN A 357 7.23 4.38 3.89
N TYR A 358 6.95 5.15 4.92
CA TYR A 358 5.64 5.26 5.56
C TYR A 358 4.71 6.24 4.83
N HIS A 359 3.47 6.35 5.31
CA HIS A 359 2.40 7.10 4.66
C HIS A 359 2.03 8.38 5.43
N PRO A 360 2.67 9.53 5.16
CA PRO A 360 2.30 10.81 5.77
C PRO A 360 0.92 11.32 5.31
N GLU A 361 0.40 10.78 4.19
CA GLU A 361 -0.92 11.08 3.65
C GLU A 361 -2.04 10.25 4.28
N ALA A 362 -1.75 9.33 5.21
CA ALA A 362 -2.74 8.41 5.74
C ALA A 362 -3.94 9.15 6.35
N ALA A 363 -5.13 8.86 5.85
CA ALA A 363 -6.38 9.44 6.36
C ALA A 363 -6.76 8.79 7.70
N ALA A 364 -6.52 7.49 7.85
CA ALA A 364 -6.69 6.77 9.11
C ALA A 364 -5.33 6.62 9.81
N GLY A 365 -5.22 7.16 11.00
CA GLY A 365 -4.01 7.03 11.82
C GLY A 365 -3.42 8.35 12.27
N PRO A 366 -2.14 8.35 12.73
CA PRO A 366 -1.45 9.54 13.16
C PRO A 366 -1.11 10.48 11.99
N HIS A 367 -1.06 11.77 12.29
CA HIS A 367 -0.67 12.82 11.33
C HIS A 367 0.68 13.44 11.68
N ASP A 368 1.50 12.78 12.48
CA ASP A 368 2.79 13.27 12.99
C ASP A 368 3.76 13.69 11.87
N ALA A 369 3.62 13.07 10.70
CA ALA A 369 4.51 13.29 9.55
C ALA A 369 3.86 14.11 8.41
N ALA A 370 2.72 14.74 8.64
CA ALA A 370 2.01 15.51 7.60
C ALA A 370 2.79 16.75 7.12
N ASP A 371 3.74 17.24 7.91
CA ASP A 371 4.68 18.32 7.58
C ASP A 371 5.64 17.98 6.42
N LEU A 372 5.82 16.70 6.07
CA LEU A 372 6.61 16.32 4.89
C LEU A 372 6.05 16.88 3.58
N PHE A 373 4.74 17.11 3.50
CA PHE A 373 4.14 17.83 2.36
C PHE A 373 4.54 19.30 2.35
N ASP A 374 4.67 19.94 3.51
CA ASP A 374 5.15 21.32 3.63
C ASP A 374 6.64 21.41 3.24
N ARG A 375 7.46 20.44 3.68
CA ARG A 375 8.86 20.29 3.26
C ARG A 375 8.99 20.12 1.74
N PHE A 376 8.09 19.38 1.10
CA PHE A 376 8.09 19.24 -0.36
C PHE A 376 7.77 20.57 -1.06
N ILE A 377 6.83 21.36 -0.52
CA ILE A 377 6.52 22.70 -1.03
C ILE A 377 7.71 23.64 -0.88
N GLU A 378 8.42 23.61 0.23
CA GLU A 378 9.65 24.39 0.42
C GLU A 378 10.72 23.99 -0.59
N LEU A 379 10.94 22.69 -0.79
CA LEU A 379 11.89 22.17 -1.77
C LEU A 379 11.59 22.66 -3.19
N MET A 380 10.32 22.72 -3.58
CA MET A 380 9.90 23.26 -4.90
C MET A 380 10.14 24.77 -5.04
N ARG A 381 10.01 25.54 -3.95
CA ARG A 381 10.24 27.01 -3.97
C ARG A 381 11.72 27.36 -4.01
N ASP A 382 12.56 26.60 -3.32
CA ASP A 382 14.02 26.80 -3.30
C ASP A 382 14.66 26.45 -4.65
N GLY A 383 13.98 25.66 -5.48
CA GLY A 383 14.41 25.30 -6.84
C GLY A 383 14.04 26.31 -7.94
N GLN A 384 13.23 27.33 -7.59
CA GLN A 384 12.86 28.44 -8.50
C GLN A 384 13.86 29.60 -8.39
#